data_464a3849bfa9048805bd43180ca8b484
#
_entry.id   464a3849bfa9048805bd43180ca8b484
#
_cell.length_a   1.000
_cell.length_b   1.000
_cell.length_c   1.000
_cell.angle_alpha   90.00
_cell.angle_beta   90.00
_cell.angle_gamma   90.00
#
_symmetry.space_group_name_H-M   'P 1'
#
loop_
_entity.id
_entity.type
_entity.pdbx_description
1 polymer ?
#
loop_
_entity_poly.entity_id
_entity_poly.type
_entity_poly.pdbx_seq_one_letter_code
_entity_poly.pdbx_strand_id
1 'polypeptide(L)'
;MIAPGGSGEPLVGVLALQGDFAAHAQMTRSAGAAVREVRVPADLLGLDALVLPGGESTTMSLGIAREGLAGPLRDFCSSGRPVLGTCAGMIILGREHLGVLDVSLRRNAFGRQVRSFEADVELGLEGGAVHAVFIRAPWVEELGPGVEVLAELDGHPVAVRQGPVTAVAFHPEISGDPRLHRRLVAEAAGAGAGTGTS
;
A
#
# COMPACT_ATOMS: atom_id res chain seq x y z
N MET A 1 3.77 21.62 21.25
CA MET A 1 4.37 20.45 21.92
C MET A 1 3.26 19.44 22.10
N ILE A 2 3.11 18.50 21.15
CA ILE A 2 2.11 17.42 21.21
C ILE A 2 2.85 16.21 21.73
N ALA A 3 2.42 15.68 22.87
CA ALA A 3 3.02 14.53 23.53
C ALA A 3 2.92 13.27 22.64
N PRO A 4 3.94 12.40 22.59
CA PRO A 4 3.84 11.10 21.95
C PRO A 4 3.21 10.09 22.89
N GLY A 5 2.29 9.27 22.35
CA GLY A 5 2.03 7.93 22.83
C GLY A 5 1.21 7.78 24.12
N GLY A 6 -0.10 7.87 23.98
CA GLY A 6 -1.04 7.12 24.81
C GLY A 6 -1.69 6.07 23.92
N SER A 7 -2.25 5.01 24.47
CA SER A 7 -3.03 3.92 23.84
C SER A 7 -4.12 4.45 22.89
N GLY A 8 -3.72 5.11 21.86
CA GLY A 8 -4.50 5.92 20.95
C GLY A 8 -4.55 5.26 19.58
N GLU A 9 -5.57 5.62 18.88
CA GLU A 9 -5.82 5.31 17.48
C GLU A 9 -4.55 5.53 16.63
N PRO A 10 -4.04 4.53 15.86
CA PRO A 10 -2.84 4.70 15.07
C PRO A 10 -3.03 5.78 14.00
N LEU A 11 -1.98 6.53 13.68
CA LEU A 11 -1.98 7.56 12.66
C LEU A 11 -1.45 7.00 11.34
N VAL A 12 -2.32 6.84 10.35
CA VAL A 12 -1.97 6.31 9.02
C VAL A 12 -1.86 7.43 8.00
N GLY A 13 -0.74 7.49 7.29
CA GLY A 13 -0.57 8.36 6.13
C GLY A 13 -1.25 7.77 4.88
N VAL A 14 -1.82 8.61 4.05
CA VAL A 14 -2.27 8.25 2.70
C VAL A 14 -1.63 9.20 1.70
N LEU A 15 -0.81 8.66 0.77
CA LEU A 15 -0.15 9.49 -0.24
C LEU A 15 -1.21 10.16 -1.12
N ALA A 16 -1.27 11.51 -1.09
CA ALA A 16 -2.35 12.30 -1.68
C ALA A 16 -1.87 13.19 -2.82
N LEU A 17 -1.03 12.66 -3.71
CA LEU A 17 -0.53 13.35 -4.89
C LEU A 17 -1.41 13.11 -6.12
N GLN A 18 -1.98 11.90 -6.23
CA GLN A 18 -2.81 11.47 -7.35
C GLN A 18 -3.56 10.18 -6.99
N GLY A 19 -4.70 9.89 -7.64
CA GLY A 19 -5.47 8.66 -7.47
C GLY A 19 -6.54 8.74 -6.39
N ASP A 20 -7.07 7.57 -6.01
CA ASP A 20 -8.23 7.47 -5.10
C ASP A 20 -7.85 7.54 -3.61
N PHE A 21 -6.94 8.46 -3.27
CA PHE A 21 -6.49 8.64 -1.89
C PHE A 21 -7.64 8.95 -0.91
N ALA A 22 -8.69 9.63 -1.37
CA ALA A 22 -9.85 9.95 -0.52
C ALA A 22 -10.63 8.69 -0.11
N ALA A 23 -10.81 7.73 -1.03
CA ALA A 23 -11.46 6.45 -0.74
C ALA A 23 -10.62 5.62 0.24
N HIS A 24 -9.30 5.52 0.03
CA HIS A 24 -8.39 4.87 0.98
C HIS A 24 -8.41 5.53 2.35
N ALA A 25 -8.43 6.87 2.41
CA ALA A 25 -8.53 7.61 3.67
C ALA A 25 -9.83 7.29 4.43
N GLN A 26 -10.95 7.20 3.70
CA GLN A 26 -12.24 6.82 4.31
C GLN A 26 -12.21 5.39 4.85
N MET A 27 -11.70 4.42 4.07
CA MET A 27 -11.59 3.03 4.50
C MET A 27 -10.68 2.88 5.73
N THR A 28 -9.55 3.59 5.74
CA THR A 28 -8.60 3.58 6.85
C THR A 28 -9.23 4.14 8.13
N ARG A 29 -10.00 5.25 8.04
CA ARG A 29 -10.78 5.76 9.18
C ARG A 29 -11.82 4.75 9.66
N SER A 30 -12.53 4.11 8.73
CA SER A 30 -13.52 3.08 9.08
C SER A 30 -12.88 1.83 9.70
N ALA A 31 -11.59 1.61 9.49
CA ALA A 31 -10.81 0.55 10.12
C ALA A 31 -10.30 0.92 11.52
N GLY A 32 -10.53 2.14 12.00
CA GLY A 32 -10.19 2.60 13.36
C GLY A 32 -8.84 3.31 13.46
N ALA A 33 -8.43 4.04 12.43
CA ALA A 33 -7.21 4.83 12.43
C ALA A 33 -7.46 6.32 12.15
N ALA A 34 -6.71 7.20 12.79
CA ALA A 34 -6.56 8.57 12.36
C ALA A 34 -5.82 8.62 11.01
N VAL A 35 -6.18 9.55 10.14
CA VAL A 35 -5.60 9.65 8.80
C VAL A 35 -5.01 11.02 8.53
N ARG A 36 -3.80 11.03 7.97
CA ARG A 36 -3.15 12.22 7.42
C ARG A 36 -2.91 12.04 5.92
N GLU A 37 -3.31 13.01 5.11
CA GLU A 37 -2.88 13.08 3.71
C GLU A 37 -1.41 13.46 3.64
N VAL A 38 -0.62 12.69 2.88
CA VAL A 38 0.81 12.91 2.67
C VAL A 38 1.02 13.59 1.32
N ARG A 39 1.50 14.82 1.34
CA ARG A 39 1.78 15.62 0.14
C ARG A 39 3.22 16.13 0.11
N VAL A 40 3.84 16.29 1.27
CA VAL A 40 5.22 16.77 1.45
C VAL A 40 5.95 15.93 2.50
N PRO A 41 7.29 15.93 2.54
CA PRO A 41 8.06 15.13 3.49
C PRO A 41 7.67 15.29 4.96
N ALA A 42 7.29 16.49 5.37
CA ALA A 42 6.89 16.78 6.74
C ALA A 42 5.64 15.99 7.19
N ASP A 43 4.77 15.62 6.26
CA ASP A 43 3.54 14.87 6.54
C ASP A 43 3.83 13.42 6.96
N LEU A 44 5.02 12.88 6.66
CA LEU A 44 5.43 11.53 7.07
C LEU A 44 5.83 11.44 8.55
N LEU A 45 6.04 12.58 9.22
CA LEU A 45 6.49 12.60 10.60
C LEU A 45 5.40 12.08 11.55
N GLY A 46 5.78 11.11 12.39
CA GLY A 46 4.89 10.56 13.42
C GLY A 46 3.79 9.64 12.89
N LEU A 47 3.86 9.20 11.64
CA LEU A 47 2.96 8.17 11.12
C LEU A 47 3.33 6.79 11.67
N ASP A 48 2.33 5.96 11.90
CA ASP A 48 2.47 4.56 12.31
C ASP A 48 2.40 3.60 11.11
N ALA A 49 1.73 3.98 10.03
CA ALA A 49 1.64 3.23 8.78
C ALA A 49 1.43 4.15 7.57
N LEU A 50 1.53 3.58 6.36
CA LEU A 50 1.36 4.34 5.11
C LEU A 50 0.57 3.56 4.06
N VAL A 51 -0.31 4.26 3.33
CA VAL A 51 -0.99 3.76 2.13
C VAL A 51 -0.49 4.52 0.90
N LEU A 52 -0.05 3.79 -0.12
CA LEU A 52 0.20 4.30 -1.48
C LEU A 52 -0.98 3.85 -2.36
N PRO A 53 -1.88 4.77 -2.75
CA PRO A 53 -3.11 4.42 -3.46
C PRO A 53 -2.89 4.01 -4.91
N GLY A 54 -3.93 3.45 -5.50
CA GLY A 54 -4.07 3.29 -6.94
C GLY A 54 -4.14 4.64 -7.66
N GLY A 55 -3.99 4.61 -8.99
CA GLY A 55 -4.02 5.80 -9.83
C GLY A 55 -3.12 5.69 -11.06
N GLU A 56 -2.58 6.80 -11.54
CA GLU A 56 -1.65 6.84 -12.67
C GLU A 56 -0.20 6.92 -12.15
N SER A 57 0.56 5.84 -12.31
CA SER A 57 1.90 5.70 -11.71
C SER A 57 2.93 6.72 -12.23
N THR A 58 2.85 7.13 -13.49
CA THR A 58 3.75 8.15 -14.05
C THR A 58 3.52 9.51 -13.40
N THR A 59 2.26 9.93 -13.29
CA THR A 59 1.89 11.20 -12.62
C THR A 59 2.27 11.16 -11.14
N MET A 60 2.06 10.01 -10.48
CA MET A 60 2.46 9.82 -9.08
C MET A 60 3.97 9.92 -8.91
N SER A 61 4.77 9.27 -9.77
CA SER A 61 6.24 9.37 -9.75
C SER A 61 6.74 10.80 -9.95
N LEU A 62 6.16 11.54 -10.90
CA LEU A 62 6.49 12.95 -11.13
C LEU A 62 6.15 13.81 -9.91
N GLY A 63 5.01 13.56 -9.26
CA GLY A 63 4.61 14.23 -8.03
C GLY A 63 5.58 13.93 -6.88
N ILE A 64 5.96 12.68 -6.68
CA ILE A 64 6.94 12.25 -5.67
C ILE A 64 8.28 12.95 -5.89
N ALA A 65 8.75 13.05 -7.14
CA ALA A 65 10.01 13.73 -7.47
C ALA A 65 9.90 15.23 -7.22
N ARG A 66 8.81 15.87 -7.66
CA ARG A 66 8.58 17.31 -7.51
C ARG A 66 8.53 17.76 -6.05
N GLU A 67 7.86 16.99 -5.21
CA GLU A 67 7.70 17.29 -3.78
C GLU A 67 8.87 16.80 -2.91
N GLY A 68 9.91 16.19 -3.50
CA GLY A 68 11.07 15.67 -2.77
C GLY A 68 10.78 14.47 -1.87
N LEU A 69 9.73 13.70 -2.18
CA LEU A 69 9.25 12.60 -1.34
C LEU A 69 10.00 11.28 -1.54
N ALA A 70 10.80 11.11 -2.60
CA ALA A 70 11.39 9.82 -2.93
C ALA A 70 12.30 9.24 -1.82
N GLY A 71 13.21 10.05 -1.26
CA GLY A 71 14.05 9.65 -0.12
C GLY A 71 13.22 9.37 1.13
N PRO A 72 12.44 10.35 1.62
CA PRO A 72 11.59 10.18 2.80
C PRO A 72 10.63 8.98 2.75
N LEU A 73 10.06 8.66 1.58
CA LEU A 73 9.22 7.46 1.41
C LEU A 73 10.04 6.17 1.52
N ARG A 74 11.25 6.10 0.93
CA ARG A 74 12.15 4.96 1.11
C ARG A 74 12.51 4.76 2.59
N ASP A 75 12.88 5.82 3.26
CA ASP A 75 13.24 5.79 4.68
C ASP A 75 12.06 5.31 5.54
N PHE A 76 10.86 5.79 5.24
CA PHE A 76 9.64 5.33 5.91
C PHE A 76 9.40 3.83 5.68
N CYS A 77 9.41 3.37 4.43
CA CYS A 77 9.19 1.96 4.10
C CYS A 77 10.26 1.03 4.70
N SER A 78 11.49 1.52 4.86
CA SER A 78 12.61 0.78 5.47
C SER A 78 12.61 0.83 7.01
N SER A 79 11.74 1.62 7.62
CA SER A 79 11.69 1.79 9.08
C SER A 79 11.02 0.64 9.84
N GLY A 80 10.50 -0.37 9.14
CA GLY A 80 9.76 -1.48 9.73
C GLY A 80 8.27 -1.18 9.97
N ARG A 81 7.79 0.01 9.60
CA ARG A 81 6.37 0.36 9.72
C ARG A 81 5.54 -0.26 8.59
N PRO A 82 4.28 -0.64 8.86
CA PRO A 82 3.41 -1.24 7.85
C PRO A 82 3.13 -0.30 6.67
N VAL A 83 3.18 -0.86 5.46
CA VAL A 83 2.88 -0.15 4.22
C VAL A 83 1.95 -0.99 3.35
N LEU A 84 0.92 -0.36 2.81
CA LEU A 84 0.02 -0.93 1.81
C LEU A 84 0.13 -0.17 0.49
N GLY A 85 0.53 -0.86 -0.58
CA GLY A 85 0.49 -0.33 -1.95
C GLY A 85 -0.64 -0.98 -2.76
N THR A 86 -1.46 -0.20 -3.46
CA THR A 86 -2.52 -0.72 -4.32
C THR A 86 -2.33 -0.26 -5.75
N CYS A 87 -2.47 -1.15 -6.73
CA CYS A 87 -2.34 -0.87 -8.16
C CYS A 87 -1.09 0.00 -8.50
N ALA A 88 -1.25 1.29 -8.76
CA ALA A 88 -0.13 2.21 -8.99
C ALA A 88 0.81 2.30 -7.78
N GLY A 89 0.31 2.20 -6.55
CA GLY A 89 1.12 2.15 -5.34
C GLY A 89 2.07 0.94 -5.30
N MET A 90 1.62 -0.23 -5.80
CA MET A 90 2.48 -1.40 -5.98
C MET A 90 3.62 -1.10 -6.97
N ILE A 91 3.32 -0.42 -8.09
CA ILE A 91 4.32 -0.02 -9.09
C ILE A 91 5.36 0.92 -8.47
N ILE A 92 4.91 1.92 -7.71
CA ILE A 92 5.78 2.89 -7.03
C ILE A 92 6.72 2.22 -6.02
N LEU A 93 6.28 1.17 -5.34
CA LEU A 93 7.10 0.43 -4.38
C LEU A 93 8.17 -0.43 -5.06
N GLY A 94 7.95 -0.87 -6.30
CA GLY A 94 8.83 -1.77 -7.06
C GLY A 94 10.22 -1.21 -7.39
N ARG A 95 11.07 -2.07 -7.97
CA ARG A 95 12.48 -1.81 -8.30
C ARG A 95 12.70 -0.55 -9.15
N GLU A 96 11.82 -0.32 -10.12
CA GLU A 96 11.97 0.76 -11.12
C GLU A 96 11.66 2.16 -10.54
N HIS A 97 11.13 2.24 -9.31
CA HIS A 97 10.74 3.50 -8.67
C HIS A 97 11.40 3.67 -7.29
N LEU A 98 10.71 3.34 -6.21
CA LEU A 98 11.28 3.47 -4.85
C LEU A 98 12.26 2.35 -4.51
N GLY A 99 12.11 1.16 -5.11
CA GLY A 99 12.99 0.01 -4.88
C GLY A 99 12.93 -0.55 -3.46
N VAL A 100 11.80 -0.40 -2.78
CA VAL A 100 11.58 -0.92 -1.42
C VAL A 100 10.94 -2.30 -1.41
N LEU A 101 10.28 -2.65 -2.50
CA LEU A 101 9.75 -3.98 -2.79
C LEU A 101 10.57 -4.59 -3.92
N ASP A 102 11.20 -5.74 -3.66
CA ASP A 102 12.13 -6.38 -4.60
C ASP A 102 11.39 -7.16 -5.71
N VAL A 103 10.59 -6.45 -6.49
CA VAL A 103 9.83 -6.97 -7.62
C VAL A 103 9.99 -6.11 -8.86
N SER A 104 10.01 -6.75 -10.04
CA SER A 104 9.81 -6.08 -11.32
C SER A 104 8.36 -6.27 -11.77
N LEU A 105 7.76 -5.22 -12.29
CA LEU A 105 6.32 -5.15 -12.55
C LEU A 105 6.02 -4.84 -14.01
N ARG A 106 5.17 -5.66 -14.63
CA ARG A 106 4.59 -5.37 -15.93
C ARG A 106 3.33 -4.53 -15.79
N ARG A 107 3.33 -3.36 -16.39
CA ARG A 107 2.17 -2.45 -16.40
C ARG A 107 1.15 -2.89 -17.45
N ASN A 108 -0.16 -2.64 -17.18
CA ASN A 108 -1.28 -3.01 -18.07
C ASN A 108 -1.18 -4.47 -18.53
N ALA A 109 -0.93 -5.37 -17.61
CA ALA A 109 -0.43 -6.71 -17.89
C ALA A 109 -1.50 -7.66 -18.44
N PHE A 110 -2.77 -7.45 -18.12
CA PHE A 110 -3.89 -8.30 -18.54
C PHE A 110 -4.42 -8.03 -19.97
N GLY A 111 -3.60 -7.35 -20.79
CA GLY A 111 -3.87 -7.15 -22.21
C GLY A 111 -4.53 -5.81 -22.56
N ARG A 112 -4.34 -5.36 -23.82
CA ARG A 112 -4.83 -4.05 -24.29
C ARG A 112 -6.35 -3.93 -24.38
N GLN A 113 -7.06 -5.04 -24.51
CA GLN A 113 -8.54 -5.08 -24.65
C GLN A 113 -9.24 -5.17 -23.30
N VAL A 114 -8.60 -5.74 -22.28
CA VAL A 114 -9.17 -5.86 -20.93
C VAL A 114 -8.72 -4.66 -20.10
N ARG A 115 -9.60 -3.66 -20.01
CA ARG A 115 -9.31 -2.45 -19.19
C ARG A 115 -9.66 -2.63 -17.73
N SER A 116 -10.66 -3.46 -17.43
CA SER A 116 -11.11 -3.78 -16.08
C SER A 116 -11.79 -5.14 -16.06
N PHE A 117 -11.62 -5.86 -14.96
CA PHE A 117 -12.31 -7.11 -14.65
C PHE A 117 -12.33 -7.31 -13.14
N GLU A 118 -13.10 -8.28 -12.69
CA GLU A 118 -13.25 -8.64 -11.30
C GLU A 118 -12.91 -10.11 -11.11
N ALA A 119 -12.30 -10.45 -9.99
CA ALA A 119 -11.99 -11.84 -9.63
C ALA A 119 -11.95 -11.99 -8.11
N ASP A 120 -12.26 -13.18 -7.62
CA ASP A 120 -12.08 -13.52 -6.21
C ASP A 120 -10.65 -14.01 -6.00
N VAL A 121 -9.95 -13.41 -5.02
CA VAL A 121 -8.54 -13.64 -4.73
C VAL A 121 -8.36 -14.09 -3.28
N GLU A 122 -7.74 -15.25 -3.08
CA GLU A 122 -7.42 -15.77 -1.75
C GLU A 122 -6.13 -15.12 -1.21
N LEU A 123 -6.28 -14.33 -0.15
CA LEU A 123 -5.16 -13.64 0.52
C LEU A 123 -4.82 -14.22 1.90
N GLY A 124 -5.45 -15.33 2.29
CA GLY A 124 -5.33 -15.86 3.64
C GLY A 124 -5.90 -14.95 4.73
N LEU A 125 -6.80 -14.04 4.38
CA LEU A 125 -7.50 -13.18 5.32
C LEU A 125 -8.75 -13.87 5.86
N GLU A 126 -9.15 -13.53 7.10
CA GLU A 126 -10.42 -14.01 7.63
C GLU A 126 -11.59 -13.58 6.74
N GLY A 127 -12.55 -14.51 6.56
CA GLY A 127 -13.72 -14.29 5.71
C GLY A 127 -13.56 -14.76 4.27
N GLY A 128 -12.48 -15.49 3.94
CA GLY A 128 -12.27 -16.11 2.63
C GLY A 128 -11.77 -15.14 1.57
N ALA A 129 -12.04 -15.45 0.31
CA ALA A 129 -11.58 -14.67 -0.84
C ALA A 129 -11.97 -13.20 -0.77
N VAL A 130 -11.10 -12.35 -1.27
CA VAL A 130 -11.35 -10.91 -1.47
C VAL A 130 -11.89 -10.72 -2.87
N HIS A 131 -13.03 -10.03 -2.99
CA HIS A 131 -13.51 -9.60 -4.31
C HIS A 131 -12.63 -8.45 -4.81
N ALA A 132 -11.79 -8.75 -5.79
CA ALA A 132 -10.75 -7.86 -6.29
C ALA A 132 -11.16 -7.22 -7.63
N VAL A 133 -11.10 -5.89 -7.69
CA VAL A 133 -11.36 -5.10 -8.90
C VAL A 133 -10.03 -4.70 -9.53
N PHE A 134 -9.77 -5.17 -10.74
CA PHE A 134 -8.56 -4.91 -11.51
C PHE A 134 -8.84 -3.87 -12.60
N ILE A 135 -8.11 -2.76 -12.61
CA ILE A 135 -8.23 -1.70 -13.61
C ILE A 135 -6.85 -1.40 -14.16
N ARG A 136 -6.58 -1.74 -15.42
CA ARG A 136 -5.26 -1.61 -16.05
C ARG A 136 -4.13 -2.13 -15.15
N ALA A 137 -4.43 -3.21 -14.43
CA ALA A 137 -3.63 -3.71 -13.34
C ALA A 137 -2.23 -4.17 -13.78
N PRO A 138 -1.22 -4.00 -12.94
CA PRO A 138 0.07 -4.67 -13.12
C PRO A 138 -0.01 -6.12 -12.67
N TRP A 139 1.00 -6.91 -13.03
CA TRP A 139 1.38 -8.12 -12.33
C TRP A 139 2.88 -8.13 -12.07
N VAL A 140 3.34 -9.02 -11.20
CA VAL A 140 4.77 -9.21 -10.95
C VAL A 140 5.34 -10.11 -12.05
N GLU A 141 6.41 -9.65 -12.71
CA GLU A 141 7.20 -10.44 -13.68
C GLU A 141 8.37 -11.14 -13.02
N GLU A 142 9.05 -10.46 -12.09
CA GLU A 142 10.19 -11.01 -11.37
C GLU A 142 10.04 -10.79 -9.87
N LEU A 143 10.33 -11.84 -9.11
CA LEU A 143 10.37 -11.84 -7.65
C LEU A 143 11.81 -11.88 -7.17
N GLY A 144 12.18 -10.96 -6.31
CA GLY A 144 13.45 -11.00 -5.60
C GLY A 144 13.40 -11.89 -4.34
N PRO A 145 14.56 -12.16 -3.74
CA PRO A 145 14.63 -12.94 -2.51
C PRO A 145 13.87 -12.24 -1.37
N GLY A 146 13.16 -13.04 -0.56
CA GLY A 146 12.40 -12.52 0.58
C GLY A 146 11.04 -11.91 0.25
N VAL A 147 10.62 -11.94 -1.01
CA VAL A 147 9.27 -11.58 -1.41
C VAL A 147 8.37 -12.80 -1.33
N GLU A 148 7.31 -12.70 -0.53
CA GLU A 148 6.26 -13.70 -0.38
C GLU A 148 5.13 -13.40 -1.37
N VAL A 149 4.69 -14.40 -2.13
CA VAL A 149 3.49 -14.32 -2.96
C VAL A 149 2.28 -14.64 -2.09
N LEU A 150 1.39 -13.66 -1.94
CA LEU A 150 0.15 -13.83 -1.19
C LEU A 150 -0.98 -14.38 -2.07
N ALA A 151 -0.99 -14.01 -3.35
CA ALA A 151 -1.97 -14.50 -4.31
C ALA A 151 -1.48 -14.39 -5.75
N GLU A 152 -1.98 -15.32 -6.57
CA GLU A 152 -1.76 -15.35 -8.03
C GLU A 152 -3.09 -15.35 -8.77
N LEU A 153 -3.06 -14.80 -9.98
CA LEU A 153 -4.16 -14.86 -10.94
C LEU A 153 -3.59 -15.19 -12.32
N ASP A 154 -4.13 -16.22 -12.96
CA ASP A 154 -3.65 -16.73 -14.26
C ASP A 154 -2.13 -17.02 -14.27
N GLY A 155 -1.58 -17.52 -13.14
CA GLY A 155 -0.17 -17.85 -12.98
C GLY A 155 0.76 -16.65 -12.78
N HIS A 156 0.21 -15.45 -12.53
CA HIS A 156 0.96 -14.25 -12.24
C HIS A 156 0.69 -13.73 -10.81
N PRO A 157 1.72 -13.41 -10.03
CA PRO A 157 1.52 -12.81 -8.72
C PRO A 157 0.84 -11.44 -8.82
N VAL A 158 -0.28 -11.30 -8.10
CA VAL A 158 -1.09 -10.07 -8.02
C VAL A 158 -1.18 -9.50 -6.62
N ALA A 159 -0.66 -10.22 -5.64
CA ALA A 159 -0.50 -9.75 -4.27
C ALA A 159 0.79 -10.33 -3.69
N VAL A 160 1.62 -9.48 -3.12
CA VAL A 160 2.93 -9.85 -2.56
C VAL A 160 3.19 -9.13 -1.25
N ARG A 161 4.12 -9.69 -0.46
CA ARG A 161 4.59 -9.10 0.79
C ARG A 161 6.11 -9.21 0.89
N GLN A 162 6.75 -8.18 1.41
CA GLN A 162 8.16 -8.21 1.81
C GLN A 162 8.32 -7.46 3.14
N GLY A 163 8.59 -8.20 4.21
CA GLY A 163 8.59 -7.63 5.54
C GLY A 163 7.26 -6.93 5.89
N PRO A 164 7.28 -5.66 6.28
CA PRO A 164 6.07 -4.90 6.62
C PRO A 164 5.33 -4.32 5.39
N VAL A 165 5.89 -4.49 4.19
CA VAL A 165 5.32 -3.92 2.97
C VAL A 165 4.44 -4.96 2.29
N THR A 166 3.15 -4.68 2.16
CA THR A 166 2.17 -5.44 1.40
C THR A 166 1.76 -4.65 0.16
N ALA A 167 1.72 -5.30 -1.00
CA ALA A 167 1.30 -4.67 -2.23
C ALA A 167 0.35 -5.57 -3.03
N VAL A 168 -0.72 -4.99 -3.58
CA VAL A 168 -1.73 -5.67 -4.38
C VAL A 168 -1.96 -4.96 -5.70
N ALA A 169 -2.23 -5.72 -6.76
CA ALA A 169 -2.43 -5.18 -8.12
C ALA A 169 -3.83 -4.61 -8.35
N PHE A 170 -4.76 -4.82 -7.42
CA PHE A 170 -6.17 -4.47 -7.52
C PHE A 170 -6.55 -3.31 -6.60
N HIS A 171 -7.83 -2.92 -6.65
CA HIS A 171 -8.41 -1.77 -5.98
C HIS A 171 -9.39 -2.20 -4.87
N PRO A 172 -8.94 -2.42 -3.62
CA PRO A 172 -9.82 -2.78 -2.51
C PRO A 172 -10.80 -1.67 -2.16
N GLU A 173 -10.45 -0.41 -2.46
CA GLU A 173 -11.31 0.76 -2.24
C GLU A 173 -12.53 0.77 -3.16
N ILE A 174 -12.44 0.17 -4.34
CA ILE A 174 -13.55 0.09 -5.29
C ILE A 174 -14.51 -1.04 -4.92
N SER A 175 -13.98 -2.20 -4.53
CA SER A 175 -14.83 -3.31 -4.03
C SER A 175 -15.44 -3.02 -2.66
N GLY A 176 -14.92 -2.02 -1.95
CA GLY A 176 -15.35 -1.70 -0.59
C GLY A 176 -14.92 -2.73 0.46
N ASP A 177 -13.94 -3.59 0.15
CA ASP A 177 -13.45 -4.60 1.08
C ASP A 177 -12.42 -4.00 2.06
N PRO A 178 -12.76 -3.87 3.36
CA PRO A 178 -11.90 -3.19 4.32
C PRO A 178 -10.79 -4.06 4.90
N ARG A 179 -10.71 -5.36 4.56
CA ARG A 179 -9.83 -6.32 5.26
C ARG A 179 -8.36 -5.97 5.17
N LEU A 180 -7.86 -5.50 4.02
CA LEU A 180 -6.48 -5.05 3.86
C LEU A 180 -6.17 -3.81 4.72
N HIS A 181 -7.12 -2.85 4.78
CA HIS A 181 -6.96 -1.67 5.61
C HIS A 181 -7.02 -2.00 7.11
N ARG A 182 -7.93 -2.90 7.52
CA ARG A 182 -8.00 -3.41 8.91
C ARG A 182 -6.71 -4.11 9.31
N ARG A 183 -6.12 -4.93 8.43
CA ARG A 183 -4.82 -5.58 8.65
C ARG A 183 -3.73 -4.53 8.84
N LEU A 184 -3.63 -3.55 7.95
CA LEU A 184 -2.66 -2.45 8.06
C LEU A 184 -2.78 -1.72 9.40
N VAL A 185 -4.01 -1.36 9.81
CA VAL A 185 -4.27 -0.65 11.07
C VAL A 185 -3.92 -1.52 12.28
N ALA A 186 -4.24 -2.81 12.26
CA ALA A 186 -3.89 -3.74 13.32
C ALA A 186 -2.36 -3.91 13.46
N GLU A 187 -1.63 -4.02 12.34
CA GLU A 187 -0.17 -4.09 12.31
C GLU A 187 0.45 -2.78 12.85
N ALA A 188 -0.11 -1.61 12.49
CA ALA A 188 0.33 -0.31 13.00
C ALA A 188 0.16 -0.20 14.53
N ALA A 189 -0.97 -0.62 15.06
CA ALA A 189 -1.24 -0.63 16.50
C ALA A 189 -0.29 -1.57 17.26
N GLY A 190 0.04 -2.73 16.68
CA GLY A 190 0.96 -3.71 17.27
C GLY A 190 2.42 -3.22 17.26
N ALA A 191 2.85 -2.49 16.24
CA ALA A 191 4.21 -1.93 16.14
C ALA A 191 4.44 -0.84 17.20
N GLY A 192 3.42 -0.05 17.56
CA GLY A 192 3.50 0.98 18.60
C GLY A 192 3.67 0.41 20.03
N ALA A 193 3.20 -0.81 20.27
CA ALA A 193 3.29 -1.46 21.58
C ALA A 193 4.70 -2.03 21.92
N GLY A 194 5.55 -2.22 20.90
CA GLY A 194 6.88 -2.83 21.04
C GLY A 194 8.03 -1.89 21.37
N THR A 195 7.85 -0.56 21.34
CA THR A 195 8.93 0.43 21.53
C THR A 195 9.03 1.00 22.94
N GLY A 196 8.30 0.42 23.91
CA GLY A 196 8.15 0.93 25.28
C GLY A 196 8.87 0.16 26.39
N THR A 197 9.92 -0.64 26.11
CA THR A 197 10.69 -1.32 27.17
C THR A 197 12.18 -1.37 26.83
N SER A 198 12.92 -0.36 27.25
CA SER A 198 14.30 -0.46 27.74
C SER A 198 14.66 0.83 28.46
#